data_0ca5d0611a451eadf1a2fb652805d07d
#
_entry.id   0ca5d0611a451eadf1a2fb652805d07d
#
_cell.length_a   1.000
_cell.length_b   1.000
_cell.length_c   1.000
_cell.angle_alpha   90.00
_cell.angle_beta   90.00
_cell.angle_gamma   90.00
#
_symmetry.space_group_name_H-M   'P 1'
#
loop_
_entity.id
_entity.type
_entity.pdbx_description
1 polymer ?
#
loop_
_entity_poly.entity_id
_entity_poly.type
_entity_poly.pdbx_seq_one_letter_code
_entity_poly.pdbx_strand_id
1 'polypeptide(L)'
;MMKRTLIALAMTLSVAAPAMADEALAKSKNCMSCHAIDKKLVGPAYKEVAAKYKGDAKAPAMLAAKVKAGGKGTWGQIPMPPNNVTEDEAKKLVAWVLSQK
;
A
#
# COMPACT_ATOMS: atom_id res chain seq x y z
N MET A 1 -46.75 28.65 19.10
CA MET A 1 -45.90 27.50 19.33
C MET A 1 -44.95 27.32 18.20
N MET A 2 -43.72 27.58 18.46
CA MET A 2 -42.70 27.44 17.44
C MET A 2 -42.19 26.02 17.44
N LYS A 3 -42.41 25.35 16.35
CA LYS A 3 -41.77 24.04 16.13
C LYS A 3 -40.34 24.27 15.65
N ARG A 4 -39.43 23.94 16.46
CA ARG A 4 -38.04 23.96 16.04
C ARG A 4 -37.74 22.66 15.33
N THR A 5 -37.61 22.76 14.05
CA THR A 5 -37.09 21.65 13.28
C THR A 5 -35.60 21.63 13.50
N LEU A 6 -35.16 20.68 14.28
CA LEU A 6 -33.74 20.38 14.38
C LEU A 6 -33.35 19.65 13.11
N ILE A 7 -32.73 20.35 12.21
CA ILE A 7 -32.09 19.72 11.08
C ILE A 7 -30.81 19.12 11.61
N ALA A 8 -30.84 17.83 11.85
CA ALA A 8 -29.64 17.10 12.11
C ALA A 8 -28.80 17.06 10.82
N LEU A 9 -27.80 17.89 10.78
CA LEU A 9 -26.82 17.82 9.70
C LEU A 9 -26.02 16.57 9.90
N ALA A 10 -26.36 15.51 9.19
CA ALA A 10 -25.54 14.34 9.14
C ALA A 10 -24.29 14.71 8.34
N MET A 11 -23.21 14.99 9.04
CA MET A 11 -21.93 15.13 8.40
C MET A 11 -21.44 13.74 8.01
N THR A 12 -21.65 13.39 6.77
CA THR A 12 -20.97 12.26 6.20
C THR A 12 -19.52 12.69 5.98
N LEU A 13 -18.66 12.25 6.85
CA LEU A 13 -17.23 12.31 6.60
C LEU A 13 -16.92 11.31 5.50
N SER A 14 -16.84 11.80 4.29
CA SER A 14 -16.21 10.99 3.25
C SER A 14 -14.72 11.01 3.51
N VAL A 15 -14.21 9.92 4.01
CA VAL A 15 -12.78 9.71 4.11
C VAL A 15 -12.27 9.56 2.70
N ALA A 16 -11.45 10.50 2.25
CA ALA A 16 -10.74 10.36 0.99
C ALA A 16 -10.04 9.00 0.96
N ALA A 17 -10.21 8.28 -0.11
CA ALA A 17 -9.68 6.93 -0.25
C ALA A 17 -8.17 6.91 0.09
N PRO A 18 -7.74 6.14 1.09
CA PRO A 18 -6.35 6.06 1.50
C PRO A 18 -5.40 5.65 0.37
N ALA A 19 -5.92 4.98 -0.66
CA ALA A 19 -5.15 4.50 -1.80
C ALA A 19 -4.34 5.59 -2.49
N MET A 20 -4.87 6.83 -2.61
CA MET A 20 -4.13 7.92 -3.24
C MET A 20 -3.00 8.44 -2.37
N ALA A 21 -3.20 8.50 -1.06
CA ALA A 21 -2.17 8.91 -0.13
C ALA A 21 -1.02 7.90 -0.09
N ASP A 22 -1.35 6.62 -0.17
CA ASP A 22 -0.36 5.54 -0.15
C ASP A 22 0.41 5.44 -1.47
N GLU A 23 -0.23 5.72 -2.59
CA GLU A 23 0.47 5.86 -3.86
C GLU A 23 1.45 7.03 -3.84
N ALA A 24 1.06 8.15 -3.27
CA ALA A 24 1.96 9.29 -3.11
C ALA A 24 3.15 8.94 -2.22
N LEU A 25 2.94 8.17 -1.16
CA LEU A 25 4.02 7.66 -0.32
C LEU A 25 4.96 6.75 -1.11
N ALA A 26 4.43 5.83 -1.91
CA ALA A 26 5.23 4.96 -2.76
C ALA A 26 6.11 5.77 -3.73
N LYS A 27 5.56 6.81 -4.31
CA LYS A 27 6.31 7.72 -5.19
C LYS A 27 7.40 8.46 -4.43
N SER A 28 7.09 8.98 -3.26
CA SER A 28 8.05 9.74 -2.44
C SER A 28 9.21 8.87 -1.95
N LYS A 29 9.00 7.58 -1.78
CA LYS A 29 10.03 6.62 -1.36
C LYS A 29 10.70 5.90 -2.53
N ASN A 30 10.47 6.36 -3.75
CA ASN A 30 11.07 5.83 -4.98
C ASN A 30 10.69 4.37 -5.30
N CYS A 31 9.61 3.87 -4.73
CA CYS A 31 9.16 2.51 -5.03
C CYS A 31 8.82 2.34 -6.50
N MET A 32 8.28 3.38 -7.11
CA MET A 32 7.85 3.36 -8.51
C MET A 32 9.00 3.42 -9.50
N SER A 33 10.24 3.54 -9.05
CA SER A 33 11.42 3.40 -9.91
C SER A 33 11.61 1.96 -10.36
N CYS A 34 11.20 1.01 -9.54
CA CYS A 34 11.39 -0.44 -9.80
C CYS A 34 10.08 -1.20 -9.91
N HIS A 35 8.98 -0.62 -9.48
CA HIS A 35 7.67 -1.25 -9.50
C HIS A 35 6.67 -0.41 -10.28
N ALA A 36 5.74 -1.09 -10.92
CA ALA A 36 4.53 -0.49 -11.47
C ALA A 36 3.31 -1.23 -10.92
N ILE A 37 2.13 -0.66 -11.07
CA ILE A 37 0.91 -1.28 -10.56
C ILE A 37 0.56 -2.52 -11.37
N ASP A 38 0.65 -2.44 -12.70
CA ASP A 38 0.10 -3.44 -13.60
C ASP A 38 1.12 -4.10 -14.53
N LYS A 39 2.39 -3.81 -14.38
CA LYS A 39 3.43 -4.44 -15.18
C LYS A 39 4.71 -4.62 -14.40
N LYS A 40 5.48 -5.61 -14.81
CA LYS A 40 6.81 -5.86 -14.27
C LYS A 40 7.79 -4.82 -14.82
N LEU A 41 8.57 -4.24 -13.94
CA LEU A 41 9.77 -3.46 -14.28
C LEU A 41 10.99 -4.20 -13.75
N VAL A 42 11.79 -3.56 -12.89
CA VAL A 42 12.85 -4.28 -12.17
C VAL A 42 12.25 -5.25 -11.15
N GLY A 43 11.26 -4.78 -10.40
CA GLY A 43 10.51 -5.60 -9.47
C GLY A 43 9.15 -6.03 -10.05
N PRO A 44 8.43 -6.91 -9.34
CA PRO A 44 7.14 -7.39 -9.79
C PRO A 44 6.09 -6.30 -9.82
N ALA A 45 5.07 -6.46 -10.66
CA ALA A 45 3.90 -5.60 -10.63
C ALA A 45 3.19 -5.73 -9.28
N TYR A 46 2.65 -4.65 -8.76
CA TYR A 46 1.92 -4.70 -7.48
C TYR A 46 0.68 -5.59 -7.56
N LYS A 47 0.02 -5.65 -8.71
CA LYS A 47 -1.08 -6.59 -8.93
C LYS A 47 -0.65 -8.05 -8.81
N GLU A 48 0.56 -8.37 -9.25
CA GLU A 48 1.13 -9.72 -9.11
C GLU A 48 1.41 -10.04 -7.65
N VAL A 49 1.96 -9.07 -6.91
CA VAL A 49 2.21 -9.22 -5.48
C VAL A 49 0.90 -9.45 -4.74
N ALA A 50 -0.12 -8.65 -5.02
CA ALA A 50 -1.43 -8.79 -4.41
C ALA A 50 -2.04 -10.16 -4.71
N ALA A 51 -1.93 -10.63 -5.94
CA ALA A 51 -2.46 -11.93 -6.34
C ALA A 51 -1.74 -13.09 -5.63
N LYS A 52 -0.40 -13.00 -5.54
CA LYS A 52 0.40 -14.04 -4.89
C LYS A 52 0.06 -14.22 -3.42
N TYR A 53 -0.19 -13.13 -2.72
CA TYR A 53 -0.41 -13.14 -1.27
C TYR A 53 -1.88 -13.01 -0.88
N LYS A 54 -2.79 -13.17 -1.82
CA LYS A 54 -4.22 -13.08 -1.56
C LYS A 54 -4.64 -14.10 -0.52
N GLY A 55 -5.26 -13.62 0.56
CA GLY A 55 -5.72 -14.49 1.64
C GLY A 55 -4.64 -14.94 2.61
N ASP A 56 -3.40 -14.51 2.43
CA ASP A 56 -2.31 -14.85 3.34
C ASP A 56 -2.27 -13.83 4.50
N ALA A 57 -2.72 -14.27 5.67
CA ALA A 57 -2.78 -13.42 6.86
C ALA A 57 -1.39 -12.99 7.36
N LYS A 58 -0.33 -13.69 6.99
CA LYS A 58 1.05 -13.37 7.40
C LYS A 58 1.73 -12.40 6.45
N ALA A 59 1.19 -12.23 5.25
CA ALA A 59 1.83 -11.43 4.22
C ALA A 59 2.03 -9.97 4.61
N PRO A 60 1.05 -9.27 5.23
CA PRO A 60 1.26 -7.86 5.56
C PRO A 60 2.50 -7.60 6.41
N ALA A 61 2.69 -8.35 7.48
CA ALA A 61 3.85 -8.16 8.36
C ALA A 61 5.16 -8.59 7.68
N MET A 62 5.14 -9.71 6.98
CA MET A 62 6.30 -10.23 6.27
C MET A 62 6.77 -9.25 5.19
N LEU A 63 5.84 -8.73 4.39
CA LEU A 63 6.16 -7.81 3.32
C LEU A 63 6.60 -6.45 3.84
N ALA A 64 6.02 -5.97 4.94
CA ALA A 64 6.46 -4.73 5.57
C ALA A 64 7.90 -4.84 6.04
N ALA A 65 8.29 -5.95 6.65
CA ALA A 65 9.67 -6.21 7.03
C ALA A 65 10.60 -6.25 5.81
N LYS A 66 10.14 -6.87 4.72
CA LYS A 66 10.90 -6.97 3.47
C LYS A 66 11.10 -5.61 2.80
N VAL A 67 10.08 -4.76 2.80
CA VAL A 67 10.20 -3.40 2.26
C VAL A 67 11.26 -2.62 3.02
N LYS A 68 11.29 -2.75 4.33
CA LYS A 68 12.23 -2.03 5.17
C LYS A 68 13.65 -2.58 5.06
N ALA A 69 13.80 -3.89 5.12
CA ALA A 69 15.10 -4.55 5.16
C ALA A 69 15.65 -4.95 3.79
N GLY A 70 14.79 -4.99 2.78
CA GLY A 70 15.15 -5.51 1.46
C GLY A 70 15.13 -7.03 1.41
N GLY A 71 15.42 -7.58 0.26
CA GLY A 71 15.46 -9.01 0.08
C GLY A 71 15.51 -9.43 -1.39
N LYS A 72 15.67 -10.73 -1.62
CA LYS A 72 15.71 -11.30 -2.96
C LYS A 72 15.20 -12.74 -2.95
N GLY A 73 15.01 -13.31 -4.12
CA GLY A 73 14.73 -14.73 -4.29
C GLY A 73 13.26 -15.07 -4.52
N THR A 74 12.33 -14.30 -3.96
CA THR A 74 10.90 -14.57 -4.15
C THR A 74 10.46 -14.27 -5.59
N TRP A 75 10.99 -13.23 -6.17
CA TRP A 75 10.63 -12.75 -7.52
C TRP A 75 11.81 -12.77 -8.49
N GLY A 76 12.86 -13.50 -8.16
CA GLY A 76 14.04 -13.61 -8.97
C GLY A 76 15.31 -13.21 -8.23
N GLN A 77 16.38 -13.04 -8.98
CA GLN A 77 17.72 -12.82 -8.41
C GLN A 77 18.04 -11.35 -8.14
N ILE A 78 17.31 -10.44 -8.74
CA ILE A 78 17.55 -9.01 -8.53
C ILE A 78 17.08 -8.63 -7.14
N PRO A 79 17.96 -8.13 -6.26
CA PRO A 79 17.57 -7.80 -4.91
C PRO A 79 16.75 -6.50 -4.86
N MET A 80 15.80 -6.47 -3.96
CA MET A 80 15.16 -5.23 -3.55
C MET A 80 16.03 -4.61 -2.46
N PRO A 81 16.52 -3.38 -2.65
CA PRO A 81 17.34 -2.74 -1.61
C PRO A 81 16.50 -2.38 -0.39
N PRO A 82 17.13 -2.20 0.77
CA PRO A 82 16.46 -1.62 1.92
C PRO A 82 15.91 -0.24 1.60
N ASN A 83 14.75 0.07 2.16
CA ASN A 83 14.11 1.37 1.95
C ASN A 83 14.10 2.17 3.25
N ASN A 84 14.28 3.47 3.12
CA ASN A 84 14.23 4.38 4.26
C ASN A 84 12.77 4.72 4.59
N VAL A 85 12.12 3.81 5.27
CA VAL A 85 10.72 3.94 5.70
C VAL A 85 10.60 3.56 7.16
N THR A 86 9.63 4.17 7.84
CA THR A 86 9.26 3.73 9.18
C THR A 86 8.43 2.45 9.10
N GLU A 87 8.24 1.78 10.23
CA GLU A 87 7.37 0.61 10.27
C GLU A 87 5.94 0.93 9.85
N ASP A 88 5.42 2.06 10.28
CA ASP A 88 4.08 2.51 9.90
C ASP A 88 3.99 2.79 8.41
N GLU A 89 5.00 3.43 7.84
CA GLU A 89 5.07 3.68 6.41
C GLU A 89 5.14 2.37 5.62
N ALA A 90 5.94 1.43 6.06
CA ALA A 90 6.05 0.11 5.43
C ALA A 90 4.71 -0.62 5.46
N LYS A 91 4.00 -0.58 6.58
CA LYS A 91 2.67 -1.18 6.71
C LYS A 91 1.64 -0.54 5.78
N LYS A 92 1.65 0.78 5.67
CA LYS A 92 0.77 1.51 4.76
C LYS A 92 1.05 1.17 3.31
N LEU A 93 2.32 1.14 2.93
CA LEU A 93 2.74 0.78 1.58
C LEU A 93 2.27 -0.64 1.23
N VAL A 94 2.50 -1.59 2.11
CA VAL A 94 2.10 -2.99 1.89
C VAL A 94 0.59 -3.13 1.80
N ALA A 95 -0.16 -2.47 2.68
CA ALA A 95 -1.62 -2.49 2.62
C ALA A 95 -2.13 -1.97 1.27
N TRP A 96 -1.52 -0.90 0.76
CA TRP A 96 -1.86 -0.36 -0.54
C TRP A 96 -1.49 -1.34 -1.67
N VAL A 97 -0.30 -1.92 -1.62
CA VAL A 97 0.15 -2.90 -2.62
C VAL A 97 -0.81 -4.10 -2.66
N LEU A 98 -1.16 -4.64 -1.50
CA LEU A 98 -2.04 -5.81 -1.42
C LEU A 98 -3.49 -5.50 -1.80
N SER A 99 -3.87 -4.23 -1.87
CA SER A 99 -5.19 -3.81 -2.32
C SER A 99 -5.32 -3.72 -3.85
N GLN A 100 -4.24 -3.87 -4.58
CA GLN A 100 -4.27 -3.81 -6.03
C GLN A 100 -4.96 -5.03 -6.64
N LYS A 101 -5.75 -4.79 -7.68
CA LYS A 101 -6.53 -5.84 -8.34
C LYS A 101 -6.24 -5.92 -9.83
#